data_a2779752025e699aaa194750b824308a
#
_entry.id   a2779752025e699aaa194750b824308a
#
_cell.length_a   1.000
_cell.length_b   1.000
_cell.length_c   1.000
_cell.angle_alpha   90.00
_cell.angle_beta   90.00
_cell.angle_gamma   90.00
#
_symmetry.space_group_name_H-M   'P 1'
#
loop_
_entity.id
_entity.type
_entity.pdbx_description
1 polymer ?
#
loop_
_entity_poly.entity_id
_entity_poly.type
_entity_poly.pdbx_seq_one_letter_code
_entity_poly.pdbx_strand_id
1 'polypeptide(L)'
;MVKILVVEDDRNLNKSICLYLEQRGFEAHGCYDGQEALDFLYKSTFDLIISDIMMPNLDGYKLLENVRQLDKNIPFIFMTAKEDFPSKQRGFNAGVDDYLVKPVDLQELFLRVNALLRRANISIEKKLVVGNFSMDVEEHMAYIGEEPVNFTTREFDMVFKFLSYPKKTFSRSQLMNEFWNPDTFTGTRTVDVYITKIREKLANCKDFEIVTVHGLGYKAVIAEKNE
;
A
#
# COMPACT_ATOMS: atom_id res chain seq x y z
N MET A 1 5.73 -0.61 -6.08
CA MET A 1 4.72 0.26 -6.73
C MET A 1 3.54 0.36 -5.80
N VAL A 2 2.89 1.52 -5.68
CA VAL A 2 1.70 1.70 -4.83
C VAL A 2 0.52 0.99 -5.47
N LYS A 3 -0.16 0.13 -4.70
CA LYS A 3 -1.29 -0.69 -5.15
C LYS A 3 -2.62 -0.10 -4.70
N ILE A 4 -3.50 0.18 -5.66
CA ILE A 4 -4.81 0.78 -5.42
C ILE A 4 -5.91 -0.21 -5.82
N LEU A 5 -6.84 -0.48 -4.91
CA LEU A 5 -8.03 -1.26 -5.18
C LEU A 5 -9.17 -0.31 -5.57
N VAL A 6 -9.77 -0.52 -6.74
CA VAL A 6 -10.91 0.25 -7.26
C VAL A 6 -12.14 -0.62 -7.29
N VAL A 7 -13.16 -0.30 -6.50
CA VAL A 7 -14.39 -1.08 -6.35
C VAL A 7 -15.56 -0.25 -6.86
N GLU A 8 -16.07 -0.61 -8.04
CA GLU A 8 -17.10 0.14 -8.75
C GLU A 8 -17.84 -0.82 -9.69
N ASP A 9 -19.16 -0.90 -9.59
CA ASP A 9 -19.98 -1.82 -10.38
C ASP A 9 -20.18 -1.37 -11.83
N ASP A 10 -20.10 -0.06 -12.11
CA ASP A 10 -19.99 0.42 -13.49
C ASP A 10 -18.62 0.07 -14.07
N ARG A 11 -18.62 -0.93 -14.94
CA ARG A 11 -17.41 -1.45 -15.59
C ARG A 11 -16.63 -0.42 -16.39
N ASN A 12 -17.32 0.55 -17.01
CA ASN A 12 -16.68 1.59 -17.81
C ASN A 12 -15.97 2.59 -16.91
N LEU A 13 -16.63 3.01 -15.84
CA LEU A 13 -16.05 3.92 -14.85
C LEU A 13 -14.89 3.25 -14.12
N ASN A 14 -15.05 2.01 -13.67
CA ASN A 14 -13.99 1.21 -13.03
C ASN A 14 -12.75 1.15 -13.92
N LYS A 15 -12.92 0.73 -15.18
CA LYS A 15 -11.81 0.65 -16.14
C LYS A 15 -11.16 2.01 -16.41
N SER A 16 -11.96 3.08 -16.50
CA SER A 16 -11.42 4.43 -16.73
C SER A 16 -10.57 4.90 -15.56
N ILE A 17 -11.01 4.65 -14.32
CA ILE A 17 -10.25 4.98 -13.11
C ILE A 17 -8.95 4.18 -13.05
N CYS A 18 -9.02 2.86 -13.27
CA CYS A 18 -7.83 2.00 -13.25
C CYS A 18 -6.80 2.47 -14.28
N LEU A 19 -7.19 2.63 -15.55
CA LEU A 19 -6.29 3.10 -16.62
C LEU A 19 -5.67 4.46 -16.30
N TYR A 20 -6.45 5.38 -15.73
CA TYR A 20 -5.96 6.71 -15.40
C TYR A 20 -4.92 6.67 -14.28
N LEU A 21 -5.10 5.80 -13.28
CA LEU A 21 -4.14 5.60 -12.19
C LEU A 21 -2.88 4.89 -12.67
N GLU A 22 -3.00 3.87 -13.53
CA GLU A 22 -1.87 3.14 -14.13
C GLU A 22 -0.97 4.07 -14.95
N GLN A 23 -1.56 4.96 -15.75
CA GLN A 23 -0.79 5.98 -16.52
C GLN A 23 0.02 6.94 -15.63
N ARG A 24 -0.27 6.98 -14.33
CA ARG A 24 0.41 7.80 -13.33
C ARG A 24 1.33 7.02 -12.41
N GLY A 25 1.59 5.75 -12.76
CA GLY A 25 2.58 4.92 -12.08
C GLY A 25 2.07 4.19 -10.84
N PHE A 26 0.74 4.07 -10.68
CA PHE A 26 0.12 3.18 -9.70
C PHE A 26 -0.12 1.79 -10.28
N GLU A 27 -0.26 0.79 -9.43
CA GLU A 27 -0.79 -0.53 -9.79
C GLU A 27 -2.26 -0.56 -9.36
N ALA A 28 -3.19 -0.48 -10.31
CA ALA A 28 -4.62 -0.40 -10.05
C ALA A 28 -5.31 -1.74 -10.32
N HIS A 29 -6.11 -2.23 -9.36
CA HIS A 29 -6.92 -3.43 -9.50
C HIS A 29 -8.40 -3.09 -9.41
N GLY A 30 -9.17 -3.45 -10.45
CA GLY A 30 -10.60 -3.22 -10.49
C GLY A 30 -11.39 -4.42 -9.95
N CYS A 31 -12.36 -4.15 -9.08
CA CYS A 31 -13.39 -5.09 -8.62
C CYS A 31 -14.77 -4.49 -8.89
N TYR A 32 -15.78 -5.34 -9.02
CA TYR A 32 -17.12 -4.90 -9.41
C TYR A 32 -18.13 -4.97 -8.27
N ASP A 33 -17.75 -5.50 -7.12
CA ASP A 33 -18.54 -5.46 -5.89
C ASP A 33 -17.64 -5.62 -4.66
N GLY A 34 -18.22 -5.40 -3.47
CA GLY A 34 -17.47 -5.48 -2.22
C GLY A 34 -17.03 -6.88 -1.84
N GLN A 35 -17.71 -7.95 -2.31
CA GLN A 35 -17.30 -9.33 -2.03
C GLN A 35 -16.04 -9.69 -2.81
N GLU A 36 -15.99 -9.36 -4.10
CA GLU A 36 -14.79 -9.53 -4.92
C GLU A 36 -13.60 -8.75 -4.32
N ALA A 37 -13.85 -7.53 -3.83
CA ALA A 37 -12.84 -6.71 -3.17
C ALA A 37 -12.28 -7.40 -1.90
N LEU A 38 -13.11 -8.00 -1.06
CA LEU A 38 -12.66 -8.74 0.12
C LEU A 38 -11.81 -9.94 -0.26
N ASP A 39 -12.18 -10.69 -1.30
CA ASP A 39 -11.44 -11.84 -1.79
C ASP A 39 -10.02 -11.45 -2.27
N PHE A 40 -9.87 -10.26 -2.85
CA PHE A 40 -8.56 -9.71 -3.20
C PHE A 40 -7.76 -9.26 -1.97
N LEU A 41 -8.40 -8.61 -1.00
CA LEU A 41 -7.76 -8.14 0.24
C LEU A 41 -7.22 -9.29 1.11
N TYR A 42 -7.83 -10.48 1.05
CA TYR A 42 -7.30 -11.67 1.72
C TYR A 42 -6.05 -12.25 1.03
N LYS A 43 -5.89 -12.02 -0.28
CA LYS A 43 -4.80 -12.59 -1.09
C LYS A 43 -3.64 -11.61 -1.27
N SER A 44 -3.93 -10.32 -1.28
CA SER A 44 -2.97 -9.26 -1.63
C SER A 44 -3.09 -8.07 -0.68
N THR A 45 -2.01 -7.30 -0.56
CA THR A 45 -2.01 -6.02 0.18
C THR A 45 -2.25 -4.88 -0.78
N PHE A 46 -3.07 -3.92 -0.36
CA PHE A 46 -3.32 -2.67 -1.07
C PHE A 46 -2.93 -1.49 -0.18
N ASP A 47 -2.66 -0.37 -0.79
CA ASP A 47 -2.15 0.83 -0.15
C ASP A 47 -3.20 1.94 -0.04
N LEU A 48 -4.26 1.81 -0.84
CA LEU A 48 -5.44 2.67 -0.82
C LEU A 48 -6.60 1.93 -1.47
N ILE A 49 -7.81 2.19 -0.99
CA ILE A 49 -9.05 1.67 -1.56
C ILE A 49 -9.93 2.84 -2.02
N ILE A 50 -10.44 2.73 -3.23
CA ILE A 50 -11.46 3.63 -3.79
C ILE A 50 -12.70 2.78 -4.00
N SER A 51 -13.84 3.14 -3.38
CA SER A 51 -15.05 2.32 -3.47
C SER A 51 -16.27 3.18 -3.75
N ASP A 52 -17.14 2.73 -4.65
CA ASP A 52 -18.51 3.19 -4.64
C ASP A 52 -19.20 2.78 -3.34
N ILE A 53 -20.16 3.55 -2.92
CA ILE A 53 -21.04 3.25 -1.78
C ILE A 53 -22.10 2.23 -2.18
N MET A 54 -22.74 2.47 -3.31
CA MET A 54 -23.93 1.72 -3.75
C MET A 54 -23.56 0.65 -4.77
N MET A 55 -23.28 -0.54 -4.28
CA MET A 55 -22.91 -1.68 -5.11
C MET A 55 -23.77 -2.91 -4.76
N PRO A 56 -23.94 -3.85 -5.71
CA PRO A 56 -24.61 -5.12 -5.45
C PRO A 56 -23.81 -6.00 -4.46
N ASN A 57 -24.47 -7.01 -3.91
CA ASN A 57 -23.93 -8.02 -2.99
C ASN A 57 -23.43 -7.42 -1.67
N LEU A 58 -22.31 -6.72 -1.66
CA LEU A 58 -21.72 -6.07 -0.50
C LEU A 58 -21.50 -4.59 -0.80
N ASP A 59 -22.23 -3.72 -0.10
CA ASP A 59 -22.12 -2.26 -0.25
C ASP A 59 -20.78 -1.73 0.31
N GLY A 60 -20.43 -0.49 -0.09
CA GLY A 60 -19.16 0.13 0.29
C GLY A 60 -19.01 0.34 1.80
N TYR A 61 -20.10 0.55 2.55
CA TYR A 61 -20.04 0.70 4.01
C TYR A 61 -19.65 -0.60 4.69
N LYS A 62 -20.26 -1.71 4.30
CA LYS A 62 -19.91 -3.03 4.81
C LYS A 62 -18.49 -3.43 4.40
N LEU A 63 -18.08 -3.06 3.18
CA LEU A 63 -16.69 -3.25 2.76
C LEU A 63 -15.74 -2.49 3.68
N LEU A 64 -15.98 -1.20 3.96
CA LEU A 64 -15.17 -0.41 4.87
C LEU A 64 -15.10 -1.02 6.28
N GLU A 65 -16.23 -1.45 6.85
CA GLU A 65 -16.27 -2.12 8.16
C GLU A 65 -15.36 -3.35 8.21
N ASN A 66 -15.40 -4.21 7.18
CA ASN A 66 -14.53 -5.37 7.07
C ASN A 66 -13.06 -4.96 6.90
N VAL A 67 -12.77 -3.97 6.05
CA VAL A 67 -11.42 -3.45 5.85
C VAL A 67 -10.82 -2.92 7.16
N ARG A 68 -11.60 -2.20 7.97
CA ARG A 68 -11.14 -1.68 9.28
C ARG A 68 -10.86 -2.77 10.32
N GLN A 69 -11.43 -3.96 10.16
CA GLN A 69 -11.06 -5.13 10.96
C GLN A 69 -9.73 -5.76 10.50
N LEU A 70 -9.44 -5.71 9.20
CA LEU A 70 -8.20 -6.24 8.61
C LEU A 70 -7.03 -5.27 8.76
N ASP A 71 -7.23 -4.01 8.41
CA ASP A 71 -6.24 -2.93 8.52
C ASP A 71 -6.94 -1.60 8.84
N LYS A 72 -6.71 -1.08 10.05
CA LYS A 72 -7.34 0.16 10.52
C LYS A 72 -6.81 1.42 9.82
N ASN A 73 -5.66 1.33 9.17
CA ASN A 73 -4.92 2.49 8.67
C ASN A 73 -4.90 2.60 7.14
N ILE A 74 -5.43 1.61 6.41
CA ILE A 74 -5.47 1.71 4.96
C ILE A 74 -6.36 2.89 4.54
N PRO A 75 -5.84 3.85 3.74
CA PRO A 75 -6.64 4.95 3.24
C PRO A 75 -7.82 4.47 2.41
N PHE A 76 -8.99 5.08 2.64
CA PHE A 76 -10.23 4.70 2.00
C PHE A 76 -10.98 5.92 1.47
N ILE A 77 -11.29 5.94 0.18
CA ILE A 77 -12.08 6.98 -0.49
C ILE A 77 -13.43 6.39 -0.90
N PHE A 78 -14.51 7.06 -0.53
CA PHE A 78 -15.82 6.76 -1.10
C PHE A 78 -16.08 7.60 -2.34
N MET A 79 -16.64 6.97 -3.38
CA MET A 79 -17.34 7.64 -4.48
C MET A 79 -18.84 7.64 -4.18
N THR A 80 -19.51 8.80 -4.28
CA THR A 80 -20.89 8.95 -3.85
C THR A 80 -21.69 9.85 -4.77
N ALA A 81 -22.99 9.60 -4.93
CA ALA A 81 -23.88 10.53 -5.57
C ALA A 81 -24.11 11.79 -4.69
N LYS A 82 -24.39 12.94 -5.32
CA LYS A 82 -24.50 14.26 -4.67
C LYS A 82 -25.57 14.34 -3.57
N GLU A 83 -26.56 13.46 -3.61
CA GLU A 83 -27.77 13.50 -2.75
C GLU A 83 -27.61 12.72 -1.43
N ASP A 84 -26.48 12.09 -1.21
CA ASP A 84 -26.27 11.13 -0.12
C ASP A 84 -25.64 11.79 1.14
N PHE A 85 -26.10 12.98 1.50
CA PHE A 85 -25.57 13.73 2.65
C PHE A 85 -25.79 13.02 4.01
N PRO A 86 -26.91 12.33 4.29
CA PRO A 86 -27.09 11.57 5.53
C PRO A 86 -26.12 10.41 5.66
N SER A 87 -25.76 9.78 4.53
CA SER A 87 -24.81 8.67 4.46
C SER A 87 -23.36 9.12 4.72
N LYS A 88 -23.02 10.39 4.43
CA LYS A 88 -21.69 10.95 4.76
C LYS A 88 -21.41 10.94 6.26
N GLN A 89 -22.41 11.28 7.08
CA GLN A 89 -22.25 11.26 8.55
C GLN A 89 -22.01 9.85 9.07
N ARG A 90 -22.66 8.83 8.47
CA ARG A 90 -22.45 7.41 8.78
C ARG A 90 -21.04 6.96 8.40
N GLY A 91 -20.55 7.37 7.23
CA GLY A 91 -19.22 6.97 6.75
C GLY A 91 -18.07 7.63 7.53
N PHE A 92 -18.22 8.90 7.96
CA PHE A 92 -17.22 9.53 8.85
C PHE A 92 -17.12 8.79 10.18
N ASN A 93 -18.26 8.35 10.76
CA ASN A 93 -18.27 7.53 11.96
C ASN A 93 -17.67 6.13 11.74
N ALA A 94 -17.72 5.60 10.51
CA ALA A 94 -17.14 4.32 10.14
C ALA A 94 -15.63 4.41 9.80
N GLY A 95 -15.04 5.63 9.80
CA GLY A 95 -13.61 5.82 9.61
C GLY A 95 -13.17 5.87 8.14
N VAL A 96 -14.00 6.43 7.23
CA VAL A 96 -13.56 6.78 5.88
C VAL A 96 -12.64 8.00 5.93
N ASP A 97 -11.67 8.06 5.02
CA ASP A 97 -10.66 9.12 5.00
C ASP A 97 -11.03 10.28 4.07
N ASP A 98 -11.80 10.04 3.00
CA ASP A 98 -12.25 11.06 2.07
C ASP A 98 -13.48 10.63 1.24
N TYR A 99 -14.13 11.61 0.58
CA TYR A 99 -15.27 11.42 -0.31
C TYR A 99 -15.05 12.14 -1.64
N LEU A 100 -15.44 11.48 -2.73
CA LEU A 100 -15.49 12.06 -4.06
C LEU A 100 -16.92 11.97 -4.60
N VAL A 101 -17.44 13.09 -5.06
CA VAL A 101 -18.82 13.15 -5.58
C VAL A 101 -18.85 12.78 -7.06
N LYS A 102 -19.78 11.89 -7.45
CA LYS A 102 -20.06 11.58 -8.86
C LYS A 102 -20.80 12.75 -9.56
N PRO A 103 -20.49 13.09 -10.81
CA PRO A 103 -19.57 12.41 -11.72
C PRO A 103 -18.10 12.58 -11.30
N VAL A 104 -17.34 11.49 -11.40
CA VAL A 104 -15.93 11.44 -10.94
C VAL A 104 -15.05 12.28 -11.88
N ASP A 105 -14.44 13.32 -11.34
CA ASP A 105 -13.32 13.99 -11.99
C ASP A 105 -12.03 13.23 -11.66
N LEU A 106 -11.41 12.65 -12.70
CA LEU A 106 -10.21 11.83 -12.53
C LEU A 106 -8.99 12.63 -12.04
N GLN A 107 -8.92 13.94 -12.34
CA GLN A 107 -7.86 14.81 -11.84
C GLN A 107 -8.06 15.08 -10.33
N GLU A 108 -9.30 15.36 -9.91
CA GLU A 108 -9.62 15.52 -8.51
C GLU A 108 -9.33 14.21 -7.73
N LEU A 109 -9.74 13.06 -8.26
CA LEU A 109 -9.46 11.75 -7.67
C LEU A 109 -7.96 11.56 -7.45
N PHE A 110 -7.14 11.84 -8.46
CA PHE A 110 -5.69 11.71 -8.37
C PHE A 110 -5.08 12.61 -7.29
N LEU A 111 -5.53 13.86 -7.17
CA LEU A 111 -5.06 14.77 -6.11
C LEU A 111 -5.41 14.26 -4.71
N ARG A 112 -6.61 13.71 -4.53
CA ARG A 112 -7.06 13.13 -3.26
C ARG A 112 -6.29 11.86 -2.89
N VAL A 113 -6.07 10.97 -3.87
CA VAL A 113 -5.22 9.78 -3.71
C VAL A 113 -3.83 10.17 -3.21
N ASN A 114 -3.17 11.13 -3.88
CA ASN A 114 -1.85 11.59 -3.47
C ASN A 114 -1.84 12.20 -2.06
N ALA A 115 -2.87 12.99 -1.72
CA ALA A 115 -3.00 13.59 -0.40
C ALA A 115 -3.12 12.54 0.71
N LEU A 116 -3.91 11.48 0.48
CA LEU A 116 -4.10 10.40 1.44
C LEU A 116 -2.86 9.52 1.58
N LEU A 117 -2.23 9.15 0.46
CA LEU A 117 -0.99 8.38 0.48
C LEU A 117 0.11 9.12 1.26
N ARG A 118 0.24 10.44 1.04
CA ARG A 118 1.18 11.28 1.80
C ARG A 118 0.86 11.32 3.30
N ARG A 119 -0.43 11.43 3.70
CA ARG A 119 -0.85 11.38 5.11
C ARG A 119 -0.56 10.03 5.76
N ALA A 120 -0.70 8.95 5.00
CA ALA A 120 -0.37 7.60 5.43
C ALA A 120 1.15 7.33 5.44
N ASN A 121 2.00 8.34 5.11
CA ASN A 121 3.44 8.22 4.93
C ASN A 121 3.84 7.15 3.89
N ILE A 122 3.01 6.94 2.88
CA ILE A 122 3.30 6.04 1.77
C ILE A 122 4.07 6.84 0.72
N SER A 123 5.33 6.46 0.47
CA SER A 123 6.17 7.14 -0.52
C SER A 123 5.70 6.80 -1.93
N ILE A 124 5.40 7.86 -2.70
CA ILE A 124 5.10 7.78 -4.14
C ILE A 124 6.38 8.08 -4.94
N GLU A 125 7.40 8.58 -4.26
CA GLU A 125 8.63 9.03 -4.90
C GLU A 125 9.43 7.85 -5.43
N LYS A 126 10.00 8.02 -6.61
CA LYS A 126 10.93 7.07 -7.24
C LYS A 126 12.28 7.03 -6.52
N LYS A 127 12.57 8.05 -5.71
CA LYS A 127 13.73 8.12 -4.81
C LYS A 127 13.27 8.15 -3.37
N LEU A 128 13.90 7.33 -2.55
CA LEU A 128 13.66 7.26 -1.11
C LEU A 128 14.96 7.60 -0.40
N VAL A 129 14.87 8.55 0.56
CA VAL A 129 16.03 8.98 1.35
C VAL A 129 15.67 8.88 2.83
N VAL A 130 16.50 8.18 3.60
CA VAL A 130 16.38 8.04 5.06
C VAL A 130 17.76 8.31 5.66
N GLY A 131 17.97 9.50 6.21
CA GLY A 131 19.28 9.93 6.71
C GLY A 131 20.33 9.90 5.61
N ASN A 132 21.35 9.07 5.79
CA ASN A 132 22.45 8.85 4.82
C ASN A 132 22.18 7.71 3.83
N PHE A 133 21.08 6.97 4.01
CA PHE A 133 20.67 5.91 3.11
C PHE A 133 19.76 6.44 2.01
N SER A 134 19.99 6.05 0.76
CA SER A 134 19.14 6.41 -0.37
C SER A 134 18.88 5.23 -1.29
N MET A 135 17.70 5.22 -1.93
CA MET A 135 17.32 4.25 -2.96
C MET A 135 16.74 4.98 -4.16
N ASP A 136 17.11 4.56 -5.36
CA ASP A 136 16.53 4.99 -6.62
C ASP A 136 15.84 3.82 -7.31
N VAL A 137 14.52 3.90 -7.48
CA VAL A 137 13.72 2.81 -8.09
C VAL A 137 13.93 2.71 -9.59
N GLU A 138 14.22 3.83 -10.27
CA GLU A 138 14.44 3.83 -11.72
C GLU A 138 15.78 3.21 -12.07
N GLU A 139 16.81 3.54 -11.30
CA GLU A 139 18.16 2.99 -11.47
C GLU A 139 18.34 1.63 -10.78
N HIS A 140 17.38 1.26 -9.91
CA HIS A 140 17.42 0.05 -9.05
C HIS A 140 18.69 -0.04 -8.20
N MET A 141 19.13 1.12 -7.69
CA MET A 141 20.35 1.30 -6.92
C MET A 141 20.06 1.80 -5.51
N ALA A 142 20.89 1.38 -4.56
CA ALA A 142 20.84 1.85 -3.18
C ALA A 142 22.23 2.24 -2.70
N TYR A 143 22.31 3.25 -1.80
CA TYR A 143 23.56 3.79 -1.29
C TYR A 143 23.48 4.05 0.21
N ILE A 144 24.61 3.89 0.90
CA ILE A 144 24.84 4.42 2.26
C ILE A 144 25.91 5.53 2.10
N GLY A 145 25.49 6.79 2.14
CA GLY A 145 26.34 7.90 1.68
C GLY A 145 26.64 7.81 0.21
N GLU A 146 27.93 7.65 -0.13
CA GLU A 146 28.40 7.45 -1.51
C GLU A 146 28.66 5.97 -1.84
N GLU A 147 28.60 5.09 -0.85
CA GLU A 147 28.90 3.66 -1.02
C GLU A 147 27.68 2.89 -1.53
N PRO A 148 27.78 2.20 -2.68
CA PRO A 148 26.68 1.41 -3.21
C PRO A 148 26.41 0.16 -2.38
N VAL A 149 25.13 -0.15 -2.13
CA VAL A 149 24.69 -1.37 -1.49
C VAL A 149 24.21 -2.36 -2.55
N ASN A 150 24.92 -3.46 -2.72
CA ASN A 150 24.63 -4.47 -3.74
C ASN A 150 23.46 -5.38 -3.31
N PHE A 151 22.24 -4.92 -3.46
CA PHE A 151 21.05 -5.74 -3.29
C PHE A 151 20.76 -6.56 -4.55
N THR A 152 20.21 -7.77 -4.35
CA THR A 152 19.47 -8.44 -5.42
C THR A 152 18.16 -7.71 -5.64
N THR A 153 17.52 -7.88 -6.81
CA THR A 153 16.21 -7.25 -7.11
C THR A 153 15.21 -7.43 -5.98
N ARG A 154 15.05 -8.66 -5.48
CA ARG A 154 14.10 -8.96 -4.40
C ARG A 154 14.47 -8.32 -3.06
N GLU A 155 15.76 -8.27 -2.72
CA GLU A 155 16.23 -7.57 -1.51
C GLU A 155 15.95 -6.07 -1.62
N PHE A 156 16.21 -5.48 -2.78
CA PHE A 156 15.94 -4.08 -3.06
C PHE A 156 14.44 -3.77 -2.87
N ASP A 157 13.58 -4.54 -3.53
CA ASP A 157 12.13 -4.36 -3.48
C ASP A 157 11.59 -4.51 -2.04
N MET A 158 12.11 -5.47 -1.28
CA MET A 158 11.74 -5.66 0.12
C MET A 158 12.16 -4.47 0.99
N VAL A 159 13.39 -3.97 0.85
CA VAL A 159 13.88 -2.79 1.60
C VAL A 159 13.07 -1.56 1.22
N PHE A 160 12.84 -1.35 -0.07
CA PHE A 160 12.02 -0.24 -0.56
C PHE A 160 10.61 -0.31 0.03
N LYS A 161 9.99 -1.51 0.05
CA LYS A 161 8.67 -1.72 0.68
C LYS A 161 8.68 -1.34 2.15
N PHE A 162 9.63 -1.83 2.93
CA PHE A 162 9.72 -1.52 4.36
C PHE A 162 9.86 -0.02 4.63
N LEU A 163 10.69 0.66 3.86
CA LEU A 163 10.96 2.10 4.04
C LEU A 163 9.85 3.00 3.46
N SER A 164 9.12 2.52 2.46
CA SER A 164 7.93 3.21 1.95
C SER A 164 6.76 3.20 2.95
N TYR A 165 6.78 2.28 3.93
CA TYR A 165 5.74 2.12 4.95
C TYR A 165 6.34 2.11 6.36
N PRO A 166 6.94 3.21 6.81
CA PRO A 166 7.55 3.27 8.13
C PRO A 166 6.49 2.98 9.21
N LYS A 167 6.87 2.16 10.18
CA LYS A 167 6.02 1.69 11.30
C LYS A 167 5.03 0.56 10.94
N LYS A 168 4.76 0.25 9.68
CA LYS A 168 3.90 -0.88 9.29
C LYS A 168 4.64 -2.21 9.48
N THR A 169 3.98 -3.16 10.14
CA THR A 169 4.47 -4.53 10.25
C THR A 169 3.90 -5.37 9.13
N PHE A 170 4.77 -6.05 8.37
CA PHE A 170 4.39 -6.99 7.33
C PHE A 170 4.56 -8.41 7.84
N SER A 171 3.52 -9.23 7.70
CA SER A 171 3.62 -10.65 8.06
C SER A 171 4.48 -11.40 7.04
N ARG A 172 5.01 -12.57 7.47
CA ARG A 172 5.76 -13.45 6.55
C ARG A 172 4.93 -13.87 5.34
N SER A 173 3.64 -14.13 5.55
CA SER A 173 2.73 -14.52 4.47
C SER A 173 2.48 -13.36 3.50
N GLN A 174 2.33 -12.13 3.98
CA GLN A 174 2.19 -10.95 3.12
C GLN A 174 3.44 -10.74 2.26
N LEU A 175 4.64 -10.79 2.87
CA LEU A 175 5.90 -10.65 2.13
C LEU A 175 6.09 -11.80 1.14
N MET A 176 5.73 -13.03 1.52
CA MET A 176 5.80 -14.18 0.63
C MET A 176 4.90 -14.02 -0.59
N ASN A 177 3.63 -13.63 -0.38
CA ASN A 177 2.67 -13.45 -1.46
C ASN A 177 3.05 -12.30 -2.41
N GLU A 178 3.72 -11.26 -1.88
CA GLU A 178 4.09 -10.09 -2.67
C GLU A 178 5.36 -10.30 -3.50
N PHE A 179 6.37 -10.99 -2.94
CA PHE A 179 7.69 -11.09 -3.56
C PHE A 179 8.01 -12.46 -4.13
N TRP A 180 7.18 -13.48 -3.93
CA TRP A 180 7.37 -14.82 -4.50
C TRP A 180 6.14 -15.26 -5.27
N ASN A 181 6.39 -15.98 -6.37
CA ASN A 181 5.31 -16.56 -7.16
C ASN A 181 4.58 -17.65 -6.34
N PRO A 182 3.24 -17.67 -6.30
CA PRO A 182 2.45 -18.70 -5.60
C PRO A 182 2.81 -20.14 -6.00
N ASP A 183 3.31 -20.34 -7.22
CA ASP A 183 3.70 -21.66 -7.75
C ASP A 183 5.07 -22.16 -7.22
N THR A 184 5.80 -21.33 -6.48
CA THR A 184 7.08 -21.77 -5.89
C THR A 184 6.82 -22.45 -4.54
N PHE A 185 7.16 -23.75 -4.46
CA PHE A 185 7.10 -24.57 -3.23
C PHE A 185 8.08 -24.10 -2.12
N THR A 186 8.19 -22.80 -1.89
CA THR A 186 9.07 -22.23 -0.87
C THR A 186 8.24 -21.82 0.34
N GLY A 187 8.58 -22.34 1.50
CA GLY A 187 7.90 -21.99 2.75
C GLY A 187 8.20 -20.55 3.20
N THR A 188 7.37 -20.02 4.07
CA THR A 188 7.51 -18.65 4.63
C THR A 188 8.84 -18.38 5.33
N ARG A 189 9.59 -19.42 5.70
CA ARG A 189 10.98 -19.31 6.23
C ARG A 189 11.96 -18.72 5.23
N THR A 190 11.66 -18.76 3.93
CA THR A 190 12.47 -18.10 2.91
C THR A 190 12.57 -16.59 3.15
N VAL A 191 11.50 -15.97 3.65
CA VAL A 191 11.50 -14.56 4.03
C VAL A 191 12.57 -14.28 5.10
N ASP A 192 12.68 -15.14 6.11
CA ASP A 192 13.65 -14.98 7.20
C ASP A 192 15.10 -14.98 6.68
N VAL A 193 15.40 -15.81 5.67
CA VAL A 193 16.71 -15.84 5.03
C VAL A 193 17.01 -14.52 4.30
N TYR A 194 16.04 -13.97 3.59
CA TYR A 194 16.20 -12.67 2.90
C TYR A 194 16.38 -11.52 3.91
N ILE A 195 15.59 -11.51 5.00
CA ILE A 195 15.75 -10.50 6.06
C ILE A 195 17.17 -10.57 6.68
N THR A 196 17.71 -11.77 6.90
CA THR A 196 19.09 -11.93 7.41
C THR A 196 20.10 -11.32 6.44
N LYS A 197 20.04 -11.65 5.15
CA LYS A 197 20.91 -11.10 4.11
C LYS A 197 20.80 -9.57 3.99
N ILE A 198 19.59 -9.03 4.06
CA ILE A 198 19.35 -7.59 4.03
C ILE A 198 20.01 -6.91 5.24
N ARG A 199 19.85 -7.48 6.44
CA ARG A 199 20.49 -6.95 7.67
C ARG A 199 22.03 -6.99 7.59
N GLU A 200 22.62 -8.03 7.03
CA GLU A 200 24.05 -8.13 6.79
C GLU A 200 24.55 -7.00 5.87
N LYS A 201 23.84 -6.73 4.77
CA LYS A 201 24.19 -5.66 3.82
C LYS A 201 23.96 -4.26 4.39
N LEU A 202 23.05 -4.10 5.33
CA LEU A 202 22.75 -2.86 6.03
C LEU A 202 23.50 -2.70 7.35
N ALA A 203 24.48 -3.55 7.68
CA ALA A 203 25.19 -3.52 8.97
C ALA A 203 25.83 -2.14 9.28
N ASN A 204 26.23 -1.39 8.26
CA ASN A 204 26.80 -0.05 8.39
C ASN A 204 25.76 1.09 8.33
N CYS A 205 24.49 0.77 8.07
CA CYS A 205 23.42 1.77 8.08
C CYS A 205 22.94 2.03 9.50
N LYS A 206 22.99 3.29 9.94
CA LYS A 206 22.54 3.72 11.27
C LYS A 206 21.21 4.46 11.24
N ASP A 207 20.67 4.73 10.07
CA ASP A 207 19.51 5.59 9.89
C ASP A 207 18.19 4.84 10.08
N PHE A 208 18.21 3.51 9.92
CA PHE A 208 17.07 2.63 10.18
C PHE A 208 17.53 1.19 10.41
N GLU A 209 16.65 0.39 10.94
CA GLU A 209 16.82 -1.05 11.06
C GLU A 209 15.55 -1.82 10.69
N ILE A 210 15.70 -3.05 10.20
CA ILE A 210 14.57 -3.97 10.02
C ILE A 210 14.47 -4.86 11.25
N VAL A 211 13.42 -4.61 12.05
CA VAL A 211 13.19 -5.31 13.32
C VAL A 211 12.22 -6.47 13.14
N THR A 212 12.40 -7.50 13.97
CA THR A 212 11.43 -8.61 14.08
C THR A 212 10.35 -8.24 15.09
N VAL A 213 9.09 -8.31 14.66
CA VAL A 213 7.93 -8.24 15.55
C VAL A 213 7.49 -9.67 15.84
N HIS A 214 7.80 -10.16 17.06
CA HIS A 214 7.57 -11.54 17.44
C HIS A 214 6.11 -11.97 17.22
N GLY A 215 5.92 -13.11 16.60
CA GLY A 215 4.59 -13.66 16.28
C GLY A 215 3.89 -13.00 15.09
N LEU A 216 4.37 -11.83 14.60
CA LEU A 216 3.74 -11.07 13.52
C LEU A 216 4.58 -11.08 12.25
N GLY A 217 5.81 -10.57 12.27
CA GLY A 217 6.62 -10.43 11.06
C GLY A 217 7.75 -9.43 11.20
N TYR A 218 7.87 -8.51 10.25
CA TYR A 218 8.98 -7.56 10.15
C TYR A 218 8.48 -6.14 9.87
N LYS A 219 9.22 -5.13 10.35
CA LYS A 219 9.00 -3.73 10.02
C LYS A 219 10.33 -2.96 9.97
N ALA A 220 10.36 -1.84 9.25
CA ALA A 220 11.43 -0.87 9.39
C ALA A 220 11.17 0.07 10.57
N VAL A 221 12.22 0.40 11.31
CA VAL A 221 12.23 1.43 12.34
C VAL A 221 13.29 2.45 11.96
N ILE A 222 12.86 3.68 11.71
CA ILE A 222 13.75 4.78 11.39
C ILE A 222 14.35 5.29 12.70
N ALA A 223 15.66 5.53 12.74
CA ALA A 223 16.33 6.08 13.88
C ALA A 223 15.81 7.51 14.14
N GLU A 224 15.41 7.82 15.37
CA GLU A 224 15.08 9.17 15.74
C GLU A 224 16.37 10.00 15.73
N LYS A 225 16.38 11.12 14.99
CA LYS A 225 17.46 12.10 15.14
C LYS A 225 17.34 12.68 16.53
N ASN A 226 18.26 12.34 17.44
CA ASN A 226 18.45 13.12 18.64
C ASN A 226 18.91 14.53 18.19
N GLU A 227 18.02 15.49 18.35
CA GLU A 227 18.36 16.91 18.24
C GLU A 227 19.36 17.33 19.34
#